data_e749db2336d006467fc75597da749f84
#
_entry.id   e749db2336d006467fc75597da749f84
#
_cell.length_a   1.000
_cell.length_b   1.000
_cell.length_c   1.000
_cell.angle_alpha   90.00
_cell.angle_beta   90.00
_cell.angle_gamma   90.00
#
_symmetry.space_group_name_H-M   'P 1'
#
loop_
_entity.id
_entity.type
_entity.pdbx_description
1 polymer ?
#
loop_
_entity_poly.entity_id
_entity_poly.type
_entity_poly.pdbx_seq_one_letter_code
_entity_poly.pdbx_strand_id
1 'polypeptide(L)'
;ADSTALFYSALKGQAKKIVLRNEKVELTLNTKGATVEKAVIKGYVGHNLKVKDGSSDAKDVTLFDGNDQSLKFMLEAKEANIITSDLYFTPSNVTDKSVTMTAVAGEGKTLTMTYTLGDDYMLHMSLQAQGMAGLFSPNYNKMDVDWSDKARQQERGFMFENRYTTLTYHNAEGGTDHLNEGSEKIDEKIEETIDWVSFKNQFFSAIIVAKDNFEKDAFMTSIPQEKGSGYLKQFQAKMK
;
A
#
# COMPACT_ATOMS: atom_id res chain seq x y z
N ALA A 1 25.51 9.57 14.79
CA ALA A 1 24.06 9.69 15.07
C ALA A 1 23.83 9.54 16.58
N ASP A 2 23.03 10.38 17.15
CA ASP A 2 22.70 10.35 18.58
C ASP A 2 21.91 9.07 18.89
N SER A 3 22.45 8.20 19.73
CA SER A 3 21.83 6.93 20.13
C SER A 3 20.57 7.12 20.98
N THR A 4 20.29 8.34 21.44
CA THR A 4 19.08 8.70 22.19
C THR A 4 17.95 9.18 21.30
N ALA A 5 18.20 9.38 19.99
CA ALA A 5 17.19 9.79 19.04
C ALA A 5 16.09 8.72 18.90
N LEU A 6 14.86 9.19 18.67
CA LEU A 6 13.72 8.30 18.43
C LEU A 6 14.02 7.32 17.30
N PHE A 7 13.65 6.07 17.52
CA PHE A 7 13.84 4.98 16.55
C PHE A 7 15.29 4.70 16.14
N TYR A 8 16.30 5.18 16.89
CA TYR A 8 17.70 4.96 16.56
C TYR A 8 18.01 3.48 16.24
N SER A 9 17.53 2.56 17.06
CA SER A 9 17.72 1.12 16.87
C SER A 9 16.93 0.57 15.67
N ALA A 10 15.83 1.20 15.28
CA ALA A 10 15.01 0.78 14.15
C ALA A 10 15.42 1.38 12.81
N LEU A 11 16.33 2.35 12.79
CA LEU A 11 16.86 2.93 11.54
C LEU A 11 17.87 2.02 10.83
N LYS A 12 18.34 0.99 11.52
CA LYS A 12 19.32 0.02 11.01
C LYS A 12 18.81 -1.39 11.23
N GLY A 13 19.04 -2.25 10.27
CA GLY A 13 18.60 -3.63 10.35
C GLY A 13 18.76 -4.35 9.03
N GLN A 14 18.20 -5.54 8.97
CA GLN A 14 18.15 -6.36 7.78
C GLN A 14 16.68 -6.61 7.44
N ALA A 15 16.30 -6.28 6.22
CA ALA A 15 14.96 -6.56 5.72
C ALA A 15 14.72 -8.07 5.62
N LYS A 16 13.57 -8.52 6.13
CA LYS A 16 13.10 -9.90 6.04
C LYS A 16 11.77 -9.94 5.31
N LYS A 17 11.47 -11.06 4.69
CA LYS A 17 10.21 -11.30 3.99
C LYS A 17 9.33 -12.22 4.85
N ILE A 18 8.06 -11.86 4.98
CA ILE A 18 7.03 -12.65 5.63
C ILE A 18 5.94 -12.93 4.61
N VAL A 19 5.52 -14.18 4.47
CA VAL A 19 4.48 -14.57 3.52
C VAL A 19 3.21 -14.93 4.27
N LEU A 20 2.12 -14.23 3.92
CA LEU A 20 0.77 -14.57 4.34
C LEU A 20 0.02 -15.14 3.14
N ARG A 21 -0.75 -16.21 3.36
CA ARG A 21 -1.43 -16.92 2.28
C ARG A 21 -2.76 -17.53 2.69
N ASN A 22 -3.66 -17.62 1.75
CA ASN A 22 -4.86 -18.43 1.78
C ASN A 22 -5.06 -19.08 0.40
N GLU A 23 -6.23 -19.65 0.14
CA GLU A 23 -6.50 -20.27 -1.16
C GLU A 23 -6.62 -19.28 -2.33
N LYS A 24 -6.84 -18.00 -2.04
CA LYS A 24 -7.12 -16.96 -3.04
C LYS A 24 -5.94 -16.02 -3.33
N VAL A 25 -5.11 -15.75 -2.32
CA VAL A 25 -4.00 -14.79 -2.44
C VAL A 25 -2.75 -15.28 -1.72
N GLU A 26 -1.62 -14.80 -2.20
CA GLU A 26 -0.33 -14.87 -1.52
C GLU A 26 0.27 -13.47 -1.44
N LEU A 27 0.55 -13.01 -0.22
CA LEU A 27 1.07 -11.70 0.07
C LEU A 27 2.46 -11.82 0.67
N THR A 28 3.43 -11.11 0.10
CA THR A 28 4.77 -11.01 0.68
C THR A 28 4.91 -9.66 1.34
N LEU A 29 5.20 -9.66 2.64
CA LEU A 29 5.43 -8.48 3.44
C LEU A 29 6.93 -8.27 3.63
N ASN A 30 7.36 -7.01 3.69
CA ASN A 30 8.72 -6.63 3.98
C ASN A 30 8.78 -6.02 5.39
N THR A 31 9.70 -6.48 6.23
CA THR A 31 9.89 -5.94 7.58
C THR A 31 10.46 -4.53 7.56
N LYS A 32 11.19 -4.13 6.51
CA LYS A 32 11.49 -2.72 6.31
C LYS A 32 10.23 -2.00 5.84
N GLY A 33 9.76 -1.04 6.63
CA GLY A 33 8.52 -0.31 6.38
C GLY A 33 7.26 -1.04 6.84
N ALA A 34 7.36 -2.31 7.25
CA ALA A 34 6.21 -3.16 7.61
C ALA A 34 5.10 -3.09 6.55
N THR A 35 5.44 -3.33 5.30
CA THR A 35 4.57 -3.10 4.15
C THR A 35 4.35 -4.36 3.33
N VAL A 36 3.25 -4.43 2.59
CA VAL A 36 3.01 -5.46 1.58
C VAL A 36 3.83 -5.11 0.34
N GLU A 37 4.78 -5.96 -0.01
CA GLU A 37 5.69 -5.75 -1.14
C GLU A 37 5.20 -6.43 -2.41
N LYS A 38 4.53 -7.58 -2.26
CA LYS A 38 4.05 -8.38 -3.39
C LYS A 38 2.67 -8.95 -3.10
N ALA A 39 1.81 -8.91 -4.10
CA ALA A 39 0.49 -9.53 -4.05
C ALA A 39 0.25 -10.39 -5.28
N VAL A 40 -0.05 -11.66 -5.06
CA VAL A 40 -0.39 -12.63 -6.11
C VAL A 40 -1.82 -13.09 -5.91
N ILE A 41 -2.63 -12.99 -6.95
CA ILE A 41 -4.01 -13.49 -6.99
C ILE A 41 -3.98 -14.85 -7.68
N LYS A 42 -4.42 -15.88 -6.95
CA LYS A 42 -4.41 -17.28 -7.40
C LYS A 42 -5.66 -17.59 -8.25
N GLY A 43 -5.49 -18.53 -9.18
CA GLY A 43 -6.60 -19.06 -9.97
C GLY A 43 -7.00 -18.22 -11.19
N TYR A 44 -6.26 -17.17 -11.50
CA TYR A 44 -6.43 -16.35 -12.68
C TYR A 44 -5.17 -16.33 -13.53
N VAL A 45 -5.36 -16.23 -14.83
CA VAL A 45 -4.26 -16.16 -15.79
C VAL A 45 -4.03 -14.72 -16.20
N GLY A 46 -2.87 -14.18 -15.83
CA GLY A 46 -2.41 -12.89 -16.31
C GLY A 46 -1.49 -13.07 -17.51
N HIS A 47 -1.57 -12.18 -18.49
CA HIS A 47 -0.63 -12.15 -19.58
C HIS A 47 0.68 -11.51 -19.14
N ASN A 48 1.69 -12.32 -18.84
CA ASN A 48 3.00 -11.81 -18.48
C ASN A 48 3.77 -11.40 -19.74
N LEU A 49 3.76 -10.14 -20.07
CA LEU A 49 4.44 -9.58 -21.24
C LEU A 49 5.97 -9.68 -21.21
N LYS A 50 6.55 -10.00 -20.08
CA LYS A 50 8.00 -10.16 -19.94
C LYS A 50 8.49 -11.57 -20.29
N VAL A 51 7.59 -12.53 -20.41
CA VAL A 51 7.94 -13.91 -20.82
C VAL A 51 7.96 -13.97 -22.35
N LYS A 52 9.13 -13.74 -22.92
CA LYS A 52 9.35 -13.82 -24.39
C LYS A 52 9.61 -15.22 -24.91
N ASP A 53 9.54 -16.24 -24.06
CA ASP A 53 9.99 -17.59 -24.43
C ASP A 53 8.92 -18.50 -25.03
N GLY A 54 7.74 -17.95 -25.31
CA GLY A 54 6.65 -18.72 -25.93
C GLY A 54 6.05 -19.78 -25.00
N SER A 55 6.52 -19.90 -23.77
CA SER A 55 5.91 -20.80 -22.80
C SER A 55 4.53 -20.24 -22.42
N SER A 56 3.53 -21.08 -22.56
CA SER A 56 2.16 -20.80 -22.13
C SER A 56 1.98 -20.96 -20.62
N ASP A 57 3.01 -20.69 -19.84
CA ASP A 57 2.94 -20.77 -18.38
C ASP A 57 1.97 -19.74 -17.86
N ALA A 58 0.72 -20.15 -17.83
CA ALA A 58 -0.36 -19.48 -17.16
C ALA A 58 -0.02 -19.36 -15.67
N LYS A 59 0.64 -18.27 -15.32
CA LYS A 59 0.97 -17.97 -13.91
C LYS A 59 -0.15 -17.18 -13.28
N ASP A 60 -0.34 -17.37 -12.00
CA ASP A 60 -1.21 -16.53 -11.17
C ASP A 60 -0.93 -15.04 -11.43
N VAL A 61 -1.95 -14.20 -11.26
CA VAL A 61 -1.84 -12.77 -11.50
C VAL A 61 -0.99 -12.13 -10.42
N THR A 62 0.15 -11.57 -10.78
CA THR A 62 0.93 -10.69 -9.90
C THR A 62 0.38 -9.28 -10.03
N LEU A 63 -0.31 -8.83 -8.98
CA LEU A 63 -0.90 -7.49 -8.96
C LEU A 63 0.17 -6.42 -8.85
N PHE A 64 1.14 -6.62 -7.97
CA PHE A 64 2.36 -5.81 -7.85
C PHE A 64 3.50 -6.62 -7.21
N ASP A 65 4.72 -6.17 -7.40
CA ASP A 65 5.92 -6.76 -6.81
C ASP A 65 7.02 -5.71 -6.68
N GLY A 66 7.75 -5.74 -5.57
CA GLY A 66 8.91 -4.88 -5.31
C GLY A 66 8.57 -3.40 -5.32
N ASN A 67 9.24 -2.64 -6.18
CA ASN A 67 9.09 -1.19 -6.27
C ASN A 67 7.84 -0.74 -7.05
N ASP A 68 6.99 -1.64 -7.49
CA ASP A 68 5.75 -1.27 -8.17
C ASP A 68 4.83 -0.47 -7.26
N GLN A 69 4.78 -0.83 -5.97
CA GLN A 69 3.90 -0.17 -5.02
C GLN A 69 4.67 0.30 -3.78
N SER A 70 4.13 1.30 -3.11
CA SER A 70 4.62 1.83 -1.85
C SER A 70 3.45 2.30 -0.99
N LEU A 71 3.38 1.83 0.23
CA LEU A 71 2.48 2.35 1.25
C LEU A 71 3.30 2.74 2.47
N LYS A 72 3.25 4.01 2.83
CA LYS A 72 3.94 4.54 4.00
C LYS A 72 3.04 5.45 4.81
N PHE A 73 3.27 5.44 6.10
CA PHE A 73 2.61 6.31 7.06
C PHE A 73 3.61 7.31 7.62
N MET A 74 3.17 8.53 7.82
CA MET A 74 3.96 9.56 8.47
C MET A 74 3.19 10.09 9.69
N LEU A 75 3.87 10.02 10.85
CA LEU A 75 3.40 10.58 12.10
C LEU A 75 4.22 11.80 12.44
N GLU A 76 3.56 12.88 12.81
CA GLU A 76 4.19 14.14 13.16
C GLU A 76 4.38 14.22 14.68
N ALA A 77 5.56 13.85 15.16
CA ALA A 77 5.94 14.02 16.55
C ALA A 77 6.53 15.41 16.78
N LYS A 78 6.56 15.87 18.04
CA LYS A 78 7.03 17.22 18.41
C LYS A 78 8.47 17.50 17.95
N GLU A 79 9.33 16.49 17.96
CA GLU A 79 10.76 16.65 17.67
C GLU A 79 11.14 16.23 16.25
N ALA A 80 10.38 15.35 15.63
CA ALA A 80 10.68 14.85 14.29
C ALA A 80 9.47 14.14 13.67
N ASN A 81 9.45 14.07 12.35
CA ASN A 81 8.51 13.23 11.63
C ASN A 81 8.98 11.77 11.64
N ILE A 82 8.04 10.86 11.86
CA ILE A 82 8.25 9.41 11.84
C ILE A 82 7.68 8.87 10.54
N ILE A 83 8.52 8.30 9.70
CA ILE A 83 8.11 7.72 8.41
C ILE A 83 8.34 6.22 8.49
N THR A 84 7.27 5.43 8.34
CA THR A 84 7.35 3.98 8.51
C THR A 84 8.28 3.31 7.51
N SER A 85 8.42 3.83 6.29
CA SER A 85 9.32 3.30 5.27
C SER A 85 10.80 3.36 5.63
N ASP A 86 11.19 4.20 6.60
CA ASP A 86 12.57 4.32 7.07
C ASP A 86 12.91 3.30 8.16
N LEU A 87 11.92 2.61 8.71
CA LEU A 87 12.06 1.78 9.90
C LEU A 87 12.17 0.29 9.55
N TYR A 88 13.01 -0.40 10.31
CA TYR A 88 13.08 -1.86 10.34
C TYR A 88 12.25 -2.38 11.50
N PHE A 89 11.24 -3.16 11.18
CA PHE A 89 10.35 -3.78 12.16
C PHE A 89 10.81 -5.21 12.46
N THR A 90 10.58 -5.65 13.68
CA THR A 90 10.85 -7.03 14.09
C THR A 90 9.54 -7.82 14.05
N PRO A 91 9.48 -8.92 13.27
CA PRO A 91 8.28 -9.75 13.20
C PRO A 91 8.15 -10.64 14.43
N SER A 92 6.92 -10.87 14.87
CA SER A 92 6.56 -11.81 15.91
C SER A 92 5.19 -12.43 15.63
N ASN A 93 4.86 -13.52 16.32
CA ASN A 93 3.57 -14.22 16.17
C ASN A 93 3.22 -14.53 14.70
N VAL A 94 4.20 -14.99 13.95
CA VAL A 94 4.05 -15.28 12.53
C VAL A 94 3.27 -16.56 12.33
N THR A 95 2.18 -16.47 11.57
CA THR A 95 1.40 -17.60 11.05
C THR A 95 1.22 -17.45 9.55
N ASP A 96 0.57 -18.37 8.88
CA ASP A 96 0.25 -18.23 7.45
C ASP A 96 -0.70 -17.07 7.17
N LYS A 97 -1.45 -16.59 8.16
CA LYS A 97 -2.49 -15.56 8.01
C LYS A 97 -2.27 -14.31 8.83
N SER A 98 -1.26 -14.26 9.68
CA SER A 98 -1.07 -13.11 10.56
C SER A 98 0.39 -12.90 10.93
N VAL A 99 0.73 -11.66 11.23
CA VAL A 99 2.03 -11.25 11.76
C VAL A 99 1.89 -9.94 12.52
N THR A 100 2.66 -9.81 13.59
CA THR A 100 2.87 -8.55 14.30
C THR A 100 4.28 -8.06 14.01
N MET A 101 4.43 -6.81 13.61
CA MET A 101 5.71 -6.18 13.33
C MET A 101 5.90 -4.98 14.24
N THR A 102 7.04 -4.92 14.95
CA THR A 102 7.29 -3.90 15.97
C THR A 102 8.59 -3.15 15.70
N ALA A 103 8.53 -1.84 15.73
CA ALA A 103 9.68 -0.94 15.73
C ALA A 103 9.80 -0.26 17.09
N VAL A 104 10.98 -0.33 17.70
CA VAL A 104 11.25 0.27 19.01
C VAL A 104 11.66 1.73 18.83
N ALA A 105 10.86 2.64 19.39
CA ALA A 105 11.14 4.06 19.38
C ALA A 105 12.07 4.51 20.51
N GLY A 106 12.10 3.76 21.60
CA GLY A 106 12.85 3.99 22.83
C GLY A 106 12.40 3.03 23.91
N GLU A 107 12.91 3.17 25.12
CA GLU A 107 12.50 2.33 26.24
C GLU A 107 10.99 2.51 26.52
N GLY A 108 10.24 1.41 26.47
CA GLY A 108 8.79 1.42 26.67
C GLY A 108 7.99 2.11 25.57
N LYS A 109 8.60 2.45 24.45
CA LYS A 109 7.98 3.15 23.31
C LYS A 109 8.09 2.30 22.05
N THR A 110 6.96 1.89 21.49
CA THR A 110 6.91 1.03 20.31
C THR A 110 5.86 1.49 19.32
N LEU A 111 6.16 1.25 18.05
CA LEU A 111 5.23 1.35 16.94
C LEU A 111 4.98 -0.05 16.42
N THR A 112 3.71 -0.48 16.40
CA THR A 112 3.34 -1.86 16.08
C THR A 112 2.37 -1.88 14.90
N MET A 113 2.75 -2.63 13.87
CA MET A 113 1.90 -2.92 12.70
C MET A 113 1.44 -4.37 12.80
N THR A 114 0.13 -4.60 12.79
CA THR A 114 -0.46 -5.94 12.80
C THR A 114 -1.21 -6.20 11.51
N TYR A 115 -0.95 -7.36 10.90
CA TYR A 115 -1.63 -7.83 9.69
C TYR A 115 -2.35 -9.13 9.97
N THR A 116 -3.59 -9.24 9.50
CA THR A 116 -4.40 -10.46 9.56
C THR A 116 -5.11 -10.65 8.22
N LEU A 117 -4.77 -11.73 7.52
CA LEU A 117 -5.40 -12.12 6.27
C LEU A 117 -6.64 -12.97 6.57
N GLY A 118 -7.79 -12.59 6.01
CA GLY A 118 -9.01 -13.39 6.05
C GLY A 118 -8.95 -14.62 5.14
N ASP A 119 -10.06 -15.29 4.98
CA ASP A 119 -10.22 -16.41 4.03
C ASP A 119 -10.62 -15.92 2.61
N ASP A 120 -10.69 -14.65 2.45
CA ASP A 120 -11.03 -13.91 1.23
C ASP A 120 -9.85 -13.10 0.70
N TYR A 121 -10.12 -11.96 0.07
CA TYR A 121 -9.11 -11.02 -0.44
C TYR A 121 -8.76 -9.91 0.56
N MET A 122 -9.33 -9.92 1.78
CA MET A 122 -9.17 -8.85 2.75
C MET A 122 -7.97 -9.08 3.65
N LEU A 123 -7.04 -8.12 3.64
CA LEU A 123 -5.96 -8.01 4.60
C LEU A 123 -6.31 -6.90 5.60
N HIS A 124 -6.50 -7.26 6.86
CA HIS A 124 -6.72 -6.30 7.94
C HIS A 124 -5.38 -5.80 8.45
N MET A 125 -5.26 -4.49 8.58
CA MET A 125 -4.05 -3.82 9.03
C MET A 125 -4.38 -2.85 10.16
N SER A 126 -3.57 -2.85 11.21
CA SER A 126 -3.63 -1.84 12.26
C SER A 126 -2.24 -1.32 12.60
N LEU A 127 -2.14 -0.03 12.85
CA LEU A 127 -0.94 0.66 13.31
C LEU A 127 -1.21 1.25 14.68
N GLN A 128 -0.39 0.89 15.68
CA GLN A 128 -0.53 1.35 17.06
C GLN A 128 0.80 1.89 17.58
N ALA A 129 0.73 3.05 18.22
CA ALA A 129 1.83 3.63 18.98
C ALA A 129 1.59 3.38 20.47
N GLN A 130 2.51 2.71 21.15
CA GLN A 130 2.44 2.41 22.58
C GLN A 130 3.53 3.15 23.34
N GLY A 131 3.15 3.75 24.47
CA GLY A 131 4.06 4.53 25.30
C GLY A 131 4.55 5.83 24.66
N MET A 132 3.92 6.26 23.59
CA MET A 132 4.37 7.38 22.75
C MET A 132 3.51 8.64 22.87
N ALA A 133 2.46 8.65 23.70
CA ALA A 133 1.51 9.78 23.78
C ALA A 133 2.20 11.12 24.06
N GLY A 134 3.23 11.15 24.90
CA GLY A 134 4.01 12.35 25.22
C GLY A 134 4.84 12.90 24.06
N LEU A 135 5.03 12.14 22.98
CA LEU A 135 5.82 12.55 21.81
C LEU A 135 4.99 13.37 20.82
N PHE A 136 3.68 13.33 20.91
CA PHE A 136 2.76 14.04 20.03
C PHE A 136 2.14 15.25 20.69
N SER A 137 1.72 16.22 19.89
CA SER A 137 0.91 17.33 20.37
C SER A 137 -0.42 16.83 20.92
N PRO A 138 -1.00 17.47 21.98
CA PRO A 138 -2.21 16.96 22.62
C PRO A 138 -3.41 16.74 21.70
N ASN A 139 -3.48 17.51 20.61
CA ASN A 139 -4.55 17.43 19.63
C ASN A 139 -4.18 16.63 18.37
N TYR A 140 -3.00 16.00 18.35
CA TYR A 140 -2.57 15.18 17.23
C TYR A 140 -3.35 13.86 17.20
N ASN A 141 -4.16 13.70 16.19
CA ASN A 141 -5.03 12.53 16.04
C ASN A 141 -5.12 12.02 14.61
N LYS A 142 -4.23 12.49 13.72
CA LYS A 142 -4.22 12.15 12.30
C LYS A 142 -2.80 11.86 11.86
N MET A 143 -2.66 10.94 10.93
CA MET A 143 -1.37 10.66 10.28
C MET A 143 -1.51 10.77 8.77
N ASP A 144 -0.43 11.09 8.10
CA ASP A 144 -0.39 11.09 6.65
C ASP A 144 -0.23 9.66 6.13
N VAL A 145 -0.95 9.37 5.06
CA VAL A 145 -0.88 8.11 4.31
C VAL A 145 -0.48 8.43 2.88
N ASP A 146 0.61 7.86 2.43
CA ASP A 146 1.08 7.99 1.05
C ASP A 146 1.10 6.60 0.41
N TRP A 147 0.22 6.40 -0.56
CA TRP A 147 0.06 5.15 -1.27
C TRP A 147 0.25 5.36 -2.77
N SER A 148 1.13 4.58 -3.38
CA SER A 148 1.39 4.61 -4.81
C SER A 148 1.51 3.22 -5.39
N ASP A 149 1.12 3.05 -6.64
CA ASP A 149 1.24 1.80 -7.38
C ASP A 149 1.39 2.05 -8.87
N LYS A 150 2.26 1.27 -9.50
CA LYS A 150 2.29 1.11 -10.95
C LYS A 150 1.44 -0.09 -11.33
N ALA A 151 0.27 0.16 -11.90
CA ALA A 151 -0.65 -0.88 -12.32
C ALA A 151 -0.03 -1.68 -13.48
N ARG A 152 0.22 -2.97 -13.24
CA ARG A 152 0.77 -3.88 -14.26
C ARG A 152 -0.25 -4.18 -15.35
N GLN A 153 0.22 -4.25 -16.57
CA GLN A 153 -0.57 -4.79 -17.68
C GLN A 153 -0.79 -6.29 -17.46
N GLN A 154 -2.05 -6.70 -17.44
CA GLN A 154 -2.45 -8.11 -17.24
C GLN A 154 -3.01 -8.73 -18.53
N GLU A 155 -3.49 -7.90 -19.44
CA GLU A 155 -4.10 -8.32 -20.71
C GLU A 155 -3.19 -8.02 -21.90
N ARG A 156 -3.43 -8.73 -23.01
CA ARG A 156 -2.64 -8.53 -24.26
C ARG A 156 -2.89 -7.16 -24.89
N GLY A 157 -4.12 -6.69 -24.82
CA GLY A 157 -4.56 -5.45 -25.46
C GLY A 157 -4.32 -4.24 -24.57
N PHE A 158 -3.13 -3.63 -24.67
CA PHE A 158 -2.78 -2.44 -23.87
C PHE A 158 -3.83 -1.33 -23.94
N MET A 159 -4.27 -0.94 -25.12
CA MET A 159 -5.21 0.18 -25.28
C MET A 159 -6.56 -0.08 -24.63
N PHE A 160 -7.03 -1.31 -24.74
CA PHE A 160 -8.32 -1.70 -24.17
C PHE A 160 -8.25 -1.76 -22.62
N GLU A 161 -7.25 -2.44 -22.07
CA GLU A 161 -7.05 -2.53 -20.63
C GLU A 161 -6.79 -1.14 -20.02
N ASN A 162 -5.96 -0.33 -20.68
CA ASN A 162 -5.63 1.02 -20.22
C ASN A 162 -6.86 1.93 -20.12
N ARG A 163 -7.84 1.77 -21.01
CA ARG A 163 -9.11 2.52 -20.97
C ARG A 163 -9.85 2.30 -19.65
N TYR A 164 -9.78 1.10 -19.07
CA TYR A 164 -10.47 0.75 -17.83
C TYR A 164 -9.57 0.85 -16.60
N THR A 165 -8.32 1.26 -16.77
CA THR A 165 -7.37 1.44 -15.68
C THR A 165 -7.53 2.84 -15.10
N THR A 166 -8.04 2.92 -13.88
CA THR A 166 -8.36 4.20 -13.23
C THR A 166 -8.24 4.13 -11.72
N LEU A 167 -7.98 5.28 -11.11
CA LEU A 167 -8.12 5.48 -9.68
C LEU A 167 -9.56 5.81 -9.37
N THR A 168 -10.18 5.01 -8.51
CA THR A 168 -11.57 5.13 -8.08
C THR A 168 -11.61 5.37 -6.58
N TYR A 169 -12.57 6.12 -6.08
CA TYR A 169 -12.75 6.37 -4.66
C TYR A 169 -14.24 6.48 -4.33
N HIS A 170 -14.57 6.32 -3.07
CA HIS A 170 -15.93 6.45 -2.58
C HIS A 170 -16.05 7.61 -1.61
N ASN A 171 -16.95 8.54 -1.88
CA ASN A 171 -17.29 9.63 -0.99
C ASN A 171 -18.09 9.07 0.18
N ALA A 172 -17.68 9.35 1.41
CA ALA A 172 -18.29 8.77 2.61
C ALA A 172 -19.78 9.08 2.75
N GLU A 173 -20.24 10.22 2.22
CA GLU A 173 -21.65 10.66 2.21
C GLU A 173 -22.30 10.62 0.82
N GLY A 174 -21.60 10.06 -0.16
CA GLY A 174 -22.04 10.10 -1.56
C GLY A 174 -21.86 8.78 -2.29
N GLY A 175 -21.59 8.89 -3.57
CA GLY A 175 -21.35 7.75 -4.45
C GLY A 175 -19.87 7.51 -4.74
N THR A 176 -19.64 6.53 -5.59
CA THR A 176 -18.31 6.25 -6.15
C THR A 176 -18.00 7.23 -7.27
N ASP A 177 -16.77 7.72 -7.30
CA ASP A 177 -16.25 8.58 -8.33
C ASP A 177 -14.85 8.09 -8.78
N HIS A 178 -14.32 8.65 -9.83
CA HIS A 178 -13.01 8.26 -10.35
C HIS A 178 -12.29 9.45 -10.99
N LEU A 179 -10.97 9.37 -11.09
CA LEU A 179 -10.20 10.28 -11.92
C LEU A 179 -10.56 10.02 -13.40
N ASN A 180 -10.44 11.07 -14.23
CA ASN A 180 -10.69 10.93 -15.65
C ASN A 180 -9.80 9.84 -16.27
N GLU A 181 -10.37 8.96 -17.08
CA GLU A 181 -9.71 7.83 -17.72
C GLU A 181 -8.82 8.23 -18.93
N GLY A 182 -8.60 9.53 -19.13
CA GLY A 182 -7.81 10.05 -20.23
C GLY A 182 -6.35 9.59 -20.27
N SER A 183 -5.66 9.93 -21.36
CA SER A 183 -4.25 9.60 -21.60
C SER A 183 -3.26 10.63 -21.08
N GLU A 184 -3.72 11.61 -20.33
CA GLU A 184 -2.89 12.68 -19.77
C GLU A 184 -2.66 12.48 -18.27
N LYS A 185 -1.62 13.13 -17.76
CA LYS A 185 -1.41 13.21 -16.31
C LYS A 185 -2.56 13.99 -15.67
N ILE A 186 -3.09 13.45 -14.59
CA ILE A 186 -4.16 14.03 -13.80
C ILE A 186 -3.68 14.19 -12.36
N ASP A 187 -3.85 15.39 -11.83
CA ASP A 187 -3.71 15.71 -10.41
C ASP A 187 -5.05 16.28 -9.94
N GLU A 188 -5.63 15.70 -8.88
CA GLU A 188 -6.93 16.12 -8.37
C GLU A 188 -6.93 16.15 -6.85
N LYS A 189 -7.48 17.22 -6.29
CA LYS A 189 -7.77 17.33 -4.86
C LYS A 189 -9.23 16.98 -4.62
N ILE A 190 -9.46 16.02 -3.72
CA ILE A 190 -10.80 15.54 -3.38
C ILE A 190 -11.31 16.33 -2.17
N GLU A 191 -12.36 17.09 -2.37
CA GLU A 191 -12.88 18.00 -1.34
C GLU A 191 -13.73 17.31 -0.28
N GLU A 192 -14.22 16.10 -0.56
CA GLU A 192 -15.04 15.30 0.35
C GLU A 192 -14.19 14.37 1.19
N THR A 193 -14.78 13.88 2.30
CA THR A 193 -14.24 12.73 3.02
C THR A 193 -14.48 11.46 2.22
N ILE A 194 -13.51 10.55 2.22
CA ILE A 194 -13.60 9.28 1.47
C ILE A 194 -13.36 8.11 2.39
N ASP A 195 -13.98 6.98 2.15
CA ASP A 195 -13.83 5.79 2.97
C ASP A 195 -13.03 4.66 2.31
N TRP A 196 -12.89 4.67 0.99
CA TRP A 196 -11.95 3.80 0.29
C TRP A 196 -11.39 4.42 -1.00
N VAL A 197 -10.20 3.94 -1.36
CA VAL A 197 -9.50 4.27 -2.62
C VAL A 197 -9.08 2.98 -3.30
N SER A 198 -9.28 2.90 -4.61
CA SER A 198 -8.95 1.75 -5.45
C SER A 198 -8.04 2.15 -6.60
N PHE A 199 -6.94 1.44 -6.74
CA PHE A 199 -6.14 1.42 -7.95
C PHE A 199 -6.54 0.21 -8.78
N LYS A 200 -7.22 0.45 -9.87
CA LYS A 200 -7.92 -0.55 -10.65
C LYS A 200 -7.34 -0.66 -12.05
N ASN A 201 -7.11 -1.87 -12.53
CA ASN A 201 -7.03 -2.17 -13.95
C ASN A 201 -8.38 -2.74 -14.45
N GLN A 202 -8.42 -3.41 -15.58
CA GLN A 202 -9.70 -3.87 -16.15
C GLN A 202 -10.43 -4.87 -15.24
N PHE A 203 -9.72 -5.84 -14.65
CA PHE A 203 -10.32 -6.95 -13.92
C PHE A 203 -9.89 -7.05 -12.46
N PHE A 204 -8.82 -6.37 -12.08
CA PHE A 204 -8.23 -6.47 -10.75
C PHE A 204 -8.08 -5.09 -10.11
N SER A 205 -8.11 -5.07 -8.78
CA SER A 205 -7.97 -3.83 -8.03
C SER A 205 -7.15 -4.06 -6.76
N ALA A 206 -6.33 -3.08 -6.39
CA ALA A 206 -5.82 -2.92 -5.05
C ALA A 206 -6.64 -1.82 -4.36
N ILE A 207 -7.18 -2.11 -3.18
CA ILE A 207 -8.11 -1.21 -2.49
C ILE A 207 -7.65 -1.02 -1.05
N ILE A 208 -7.60 0.24 -0.59
CA ILE A 208 -7.46 0.58 0.82
C ILE A 208 -8.78 1.13 1.33
N VAL A 209 -9.29 0.49 2.38
CA VAL A 209 -10.52 0.89 3.07
C VAL A 209 -10.15 1.43 4.45
N ALA A 210 -10.55 2.66 4.75
CA ALA A 210 -10.42 3.22 6.09
C ALA A 210 -11.48 2.64 7.02
N LYS A 211 -11.12 2.37 8.28
CA LYS A 211 -12.08 1.95 9.31
C LYS A 211 -13.13 3.05 9.56
N ASP A 212 -12.65 4.28 9.68
CA ASP A 212 -13.49 5.47 9.72
C ASP A 212 -13.46 6.14 8.33
N ASN A 213 -12.93 7.32 8.18
CA ASN A 213 -12.81 7.96 6.87
C ASN A 213 -11.40 8.54 6.71
N PHE A 214 -10.96 8.70 5.46
CA PHE A 214 -9.90 9.62 5.14
C PHE A 214 -10.46 11.04 5.12
N GLU A 215 -9.67 11.98 5.62
CA GLU A 215 -10.06 13.39 5.70
C GLU A 215 -10.24 14.04 4.32
N LYS A 216 -10.89 15.18 4.34
CA LYS A 216 -10.96 16.08 3.17
C LYS A 216 -9.57 16.44 2.66
N ASP A 217 -9.51 16.84 1.41
CA ASP A 217 -8.30 17.30 0.73
C ASP A 217 -7.28 16.18 0.43
N ALA A 218 -7.74 14.94 0.29
CA ALA A 218 -6.91 13.90 -0.30
C ALA A 218 -6.44 14.33 -1.70
N PHE A 219 -5.16 14.13 -1.98
CA PHE A 219 -4.57 14.49 -3.28
C PHE A 219 -4.24 13.23 -4.06
N MET A 220 -4.82 13.12 -5.26
CA MET A 220 -4.72 11.93 -6.09
C MET A 220 -4.08 12.26 -7.43
N THR A 221 -3.22 11.35 -7.89
CA THR A 221 -2.47 11.49 -9.13
C THR A 221 -2.59 10.23 -9.98
N SER A 222 -2.75 10.41 -11.28
CA SER A 222 -2.68 9.35 -12.28
C SER A 222 -1.74 9.77 -13.40
N ILE A 223 -0.71 8.95 -13.66
CA ILE A 223 0.30 9.22 -14.69
C ILE A 223 0.29 8.06 -15.69
N PRO A 224 -0.07 8.29 -16.97
CA PRO A 224 0.00 7.26 -17.99
C PRO A 224 1.41 6.70 -18.16
N GLN A 225 1.52 5.41 -18.40
CA GLN A 225 2.77 4.74 -18.72
C GLN A 225 2.82 4.40 -20.20
N GLU A 226 4.01 4.22 -20.74
CA GLU A 226 4.19 3.93 -22.14
C GLU A 226 3.78 2.50 -22.48
N LYS A 227 3.16 2.33 -23.66
CA LYS A 227 2.90 1.02 -24.24
C LYS A 227 4.21 0.23 -24.39
N GLY A 228 4.22 -1.00 -23.92
CA GLY A 228 5.41 -1.86 -23.93
C GLY A 228 6.27 -1.75 -22.67
N SER A 229 5.99 -0.83 -21.75
CA SER A 229 6.68 -0.75 -20.47
C SER A 229 6.33 -1.90 -19.52
N GLY A 230 5.21 -2.58 -19.74
CA GLY A 230 4.64 -3.58 -18.84
C GLY A 230 3.67 -3.00 -17.81
N TYR A 231 3.47 -1.69 -17.83
CA TYR A 231 2.60 -0.93 -16.93
C TYR A 231 1.58 -0.11 -17.71
N LEU A 232 0.47 0.18 -17.05
CA LEU A 232 -0.64 0.95 -17.62
C LEU A 232 -0.62 2.39 -17.14
N LYS A 233 -0.71 2.57 -15.83
CA LYS A 233 -0.69 3.88 -15.15
C LYS A 233 0.04 3.77 -13.82
N GLN A 234 0.62 4.89 -13.40
CA GLN A 234 1.12 5.06 -12.04
C GLN A 234 0.14 5.91 -11.26
N PHE A 235 -0.37 5.35 -10.17
CA PHE A 235 -1.29 6.01 -9.26
C PHE A 235 -0.60 6.44 -7.98
N GLN A 236 -1.08 7.53 -7.40
CA GLN A 236 -0.72 7.96 -6.06
C GLN A 236 -1.92 8.56 -5.35
N ALA A 237 -2.09 8.23 -4.09
CA ALA A 237 -3.07 8.84 -3.19
C ALA A 237 -2.37 9.29 -1.91
N LYS A 238 -2.43 10.58 -1.64
CA LYS A 238 -1.95 11.19 -0.39
C LYS A 238 -3.15 11.59 0.44
N MET A 239 -3.26 11.00 1.61
CA MET A 239 -4.45 11.05 2.46
C MET A 239 -4.07 11.31 3.92
N LYS A 240 -5.05 11.64 4.74
CA LYS A 240 -4.93 11.73 6.20
C LYS A 240 -6.00 10.93 6.89
#